data_86614db193623d1928faa4395160b603
#
_entry.id   86614db193623d1928faa4395160b603
#
_cell.length_a   1.000
_cell.length_b   1.000
_cell.length_c   1.000
_cell.angle_alpha   90.00
_cell.angle_beta   90.00
_cell.angle_gamma   90.00
#
_symmetry.space_group_name_H-M   'P 1'
#
loop_
_entity.id
_entity.type
_entity.pdbx_description
1 polymer ?
#
loop_
_entity_poly.entity_id
_entity_poly.type
_entity_poly.pdbx_seq_one_letter_code
_entity_poly.pdbx_strand_id
1 'polypeptide(L)'
;MKKFAFLYHPWDVPILYKMGIKEDSIEKKDLQFVEKTLEWLKPIRRTTEIIKSAQGNEVACEMIMVPLTAEQILTLNPQIVLDKTIQAAQLACDLGVDLIGLGAYLSPVGRRGVLISKAVNKPVTSGTTYTISTGIQATIKAAQTIGIKIENAKITIIGATGSIGKTCAKYLMGKAGQLVLSARNPERLNILKDELEQISSNTKVECNTVARDAVKNSDIVVISTSCPSTILNISDFPEGCVVCDISVPHNISADDASKKDVLVVDGGIVQFPCPVDFNYLALTKGVGYACLSEATILALEGRFESFSCGGEISFDKILEINKLADKHGFKLANFKSFGKVVDNDTIERIIKARKNRK
;
A
#
# COMPACT_ATOMS: atom_id res chain seq x y z
N MET A 1 -11.77 20.83 -17.23
CA MET A 1 -11.36 20.24 -15.95
C MET A 1 -10.31 19.19 -16.25
N LYS A 2 -9.17 19.19 -15.52
CA LYS A 2 -8.11 18.19 -15.64
C LYS A 2 -8.66 16.81 -15.26
N LYS A 3 -8.18 15.76 -15.96
CA LYS A 3 -8.64 14.38 -15.74
C LYS A 3 -7.49 13.43 -15.53
N PHE A 4 -7.68 12.46 -14.63
CA PHE A 4 -6.82 11.30 -14.54
C PHE A 4 -7.65 10.03 -14.39
N ALA A 5 -7.06 8.87 -14.69
CA ALA A 5 -7.68 7.59 -14.41
C ALA A 5 -6.96 6.87 -13.28
N PHE A 6 -7.69 6.10 -12.52
CA PHE A 6 -7.12 5.15 -11.58
C PHE A 6 -7.55 3.73 -11.93
N LEU A 7 -6.58 2.90 -12.28
CA LEU A 7 -6.79 1.50 -12.60
C LEU A 7 -6.69 0.69 -11.31
N TYR A 8 -7.74 -0.07 -11.01
CA TYR A 8 -7.80 -0.93 -9.83
C TYR A 8 -8.35 -2.31 -10.21
N HIS A 9 -8.25 -3.26 -9.31
CA HIS A 9 -8.75 -4.62 -9.50
C HIS A 9 -9.52 -5.09 -8.27
N PRO A 10 -10.46 -6.05 -8.40
CA PRO A 10 -11.08 -6.68 -7.25
C PRO A 10 -10.08 -7.54 -6.48
N TRP A 11 -10.19 -7.59 -5.14
CA TRP A 11 -9.36 -8.44 -4.31
C TRP A 11 -9.60 -9.92 -4.59
N ASP A 12 -10.89 -10.26 -4.58
CA ASP A 12 -11.43 -11.59 -4.79
C ASP A 12 -12.81 -11.49 -5.48
N VAL A 13 -13.42 -12.62 -5.80
CA VAL A 13 -14.74 -12.65 -6.40
C VAL A 13 -15.83 -12.13 -5.44
N PRO A 14 -15.84 -12.44 -4.12
CA PRO A 14 -16.83 -11.92 -3.18
C PRO A 14 -16.92 -10.39 -3.13
N ILE A 15 -15.84 -9.67 -3.34
CA ILE A 15 -15.90 -8.20 -3.33
C ILE A 15 -16.67 -7.62 -4.51
N LEU A 16 -16.74 -8.35 -5.64
CA LEU A 16 -17.52 -7.94 -6.79
C LEU A 16 -19.01 -7.82 -6.45
N TYR A 17 -19.51 -8.65 -5.53
CA TYR A 17 -20.89 -8.59 -5.06
C TYR A 17 -21.15 -7.32 -4.26
N LYS A 18 -20.21 -6.93 -3.38
CA LYS A 18 -20.28 -5.65 -2.66
C LYS A 18 -20.20 -4.45 -3.62
N MET A 19 -19.60 -4.64 -4.78
CA MET A 19 -19.53 -3.63 -5.84
C MET A 19 -20.82 -3.51 -6.68
N GLY A 20 -21.90 -4.23 -6.34
CA GLY A 20 -23.21 -4.10 -6.97
C GLY A 20 -23.55 -5.17 -8.01
N ILE A 21 -22.82 -6.27 -8.05
CA ILE A 21 -23.25 -7.50 -8.73
C ILE A 21 -24.14 -8.24 -7.73
N LYS A 22 -25.43 -8.45 -8.05
CA LYS A 22 -26.43 -8.97 -7.10
C LYS A 22 -26.04 -10.35 -6.54
N GLU A 23 -26.14 -10.48 -5.23
CA GLU A 23 -25.76 -11.64 -4.42
C GLU A 23 -26.71 -12.85 -4.58
N ASP A 24 -27.91 -12.64 -5.14
CA ASP A 24 -29.07 -13.57 -5.02
C ASP A 24 -29.02 -14.80 -5.94
N SER A 25 -27.94 -15.06 -6.67
CA SER A 25 -27.94 -16.11 -7.70
C SER A 25 -26.71 -17.01 -7.83
N ILE A 26 -25.69 -16.92 -6.94
CA ILE A 26 -24.45 -17.69 -7.16
C ILE A 26 -24.09 -18.52 -5.91
N GLU A 27 -24.25 -19.85 -6.01
CA GLU A 27 -23.72 -20.81 -5.03
C GLU A 27 -22.18 -20.81 -5.03
N LYS A 28 -21.54 -21.19 -3.91
CA LYS A 28 -20.06 -21.26 -3.77
C LYS A 28 -19.33 -22.00 -4.91
N LYS A 29 -20.00 -22.93 -5.57
CA LYS A 29 -19.48 -23.68 -6.72
C LYS A 29 -19.23 -22.79 -7.95
N ASP A 30 -19.92 -21.67 -8.05
CA ASP A 30 -19.85 -20.78 -9.21
C ASP A 30 -18.71 -19.76 -9.09
N LEU A 31 -18.06 -19.61 -7.93
CA LEU A 31 -16.97 -18.64 -7.73
C LEU A 31 -15.79 -18.88 -8.69
N GLN A 32 -15.41 -20.14 -8.91
CA GLN A 32 -14.34 -20.48 -9.87
C GLN A 32 -14.74 -20.18 -11.31
N PHE A 33 -16.01 -20.39 -11.65
CA PHE A 33 -16.54 -20.03 -12.96
C PHE A 33 -16.54 -18.51 -13.15
N VAL A 34 -17.00 -17.75 -12.15
CA VAL A 34 -16.96 -16.28 -12.17
C VAL A 34 -15.53 -15.79 -12.31
N GLU A 35 -14.60 -16.35 -11.55
CA GLU A 35 -13.18 -15.97 -11.62
C GLU A 35 -12.59 -16.20 -13.02
N LYS A 36 -12.83 -17.36 -13.64
CA LYS A 36 -12.42 -17.62 -15.03
C LYS A 36 -13.10 -16.68 -16.02
N THR A 37 -14.34 -16.31 -15.77
CA THR A 37 -15.07 -15.38 -16.64
C THR A 37 -14.43 -13.98 -16.63
N LEU A 38 -13.83 -13.55 -15.51
CA LEU A 38 -13.13 -12.26 -15.42
C LEU A 38 -12.02 -12.12 -16.46
N GLU A 39 -11.33 -13.22 -16.79
CA GLU A 39 -10.27 -13.19 -17.82
C GLU A 39 -10.77 -12.79 -19.21
N TRP A 40 -12.03 -13.03 -19.51
CA TRP A 40 -12.67 -12.71 -20.79
C TRP A 40 -13.30 -11.33 -20.83
N LEU A 41 -13.63 -10.74 -19.66
CA LEU A 41 -14.26 -9.43 -19.60
C LEU A 41 -13.27 -8.33 -20.04
N LYS A 42 -13.80 -7.32 -20.71
CA LYS A 42 -13.06 -6.08 -20.97
C LYS A 42 -12.96 -5.24 -19.70
N PRO A 43 -11.95 -4.37 -19.57
CA PRO A 43 -11.91 -3.36 -18.50
C PRO A 43 -13.21 -2.56 -18.42
N ILE A 44 -13.61 -2.21 -17.20
CA ILE A 44 -14.92 -1.61 -16.92
C ILE A 44 -14.71 -0.23 -16.30
N ARG A 45 -15.20 0.82 -16.96
CA ARG A 45 -15.37 2.12 -16.32
C ARG A 45 -16.49 2.04 -15.29
N ARG A 46 -16.19 2.41 -14.04
CA ARG A 46 -17.18 2.34 -12.94
C ARG A 46 -17.86 3.68 -12.70
N THR A 47 -17.08 4.71 -12.43
CA THR A 47 -17.57 6.02 -12.05
C THR A 47 -16.55 7.09 -12.35
N THR A 48 -16.99 8.34 -12.33
CA THR A 48 -16.14 9.53 -12.33
C THR A 48 -16.31 10.24 -11.00
N GLU A 49 -15.24 10.35 -10.23
CA GLU A 49 -15.21 11.07 -8.95
C GLU A 49 -14.62 12.46 -9.14
N ILE A 50 -15.30 13.47 -8.62
CA ILE A 50 -14.75 14.84 -8.59
C ILE A 50 -14.07 15.06 -7.25
N ILE A 51 -12.77 15.34 -7.30
CA ILE A 51 -11.94 15.53 -6.13
C ILE A 51 -11.50 16.98 -6.06
N LYS A 52 -11.80 17.61 -4.91
CA LYS A 52 -11.49 19.00 -4.63
C LYS A 52 -10.40 19.11 -3.58
N SER A 53 -9.36 19.89 -3.86
CA SER A 53 -8.28 20.18 -2.93
C SER A 53 -8.69 21.23 -1.88
N ALA A 54 -7.93 21.31 -0.78
CA ALA A 54 -8.09 22.38 0.21
C ALA A 54 -7.86 23.79 -0.38
N GLN A 55 -7.16 23.89 -1.51
CA GLN A 55 -6.93 25.16 -2.21
C GLN A 55 -8.00 25.47 -3.29
N GLY A 56 -9.03 24.63 -3.41
CA GLY A 56 -10.11 24.83 -4.37
C GLY A 56 -9.86 24.27 -5.77
N ASN A 57 -8.68 23.69 -6.05
CA ASN A 57 -8.43 23.00 -7.32
C ASN A 57 -9.31 21.76 -7.42
N GLU A 58 -9.82 21.46 -8.62
CA GLU A 58 -10.68 20.30 -8.87
C GLU A 58 -10.13 19.44 -10.00
N VAL A 59 -10.24 18.12 -9.85
CA VAL A 59 -9.91 17.12 -10.87
C VAL A 59 -10.98 16.05 -10.96
N ALA A 60 -11.16 15.49 -12.15
CA ALA A 60 -11.99 14.31 -12.36
C ALA A 60 -11.13 13.04 -12.37
N CYS A 61 -11.51 12.06 -11.55
CA CYS A 61 -10.92 10.74 -11.50
C CYS A 61 -11.83 9.72 -12.20
N GLU A 62 -11.38 9.16 -13.30
CA GLU A 62 -12.05 8.04 -13.95
C GLU A 62 -11.62 6.73 -13.28
N MET A 63 -12.54 6.06 -12.60
CA MET A 63 -12.27 4.79 -11.94
C MET A 63 -12.50 3.63 -12.91
N ILE A 64 -11.43 2.90 -13.23
CA ILE A 64 -11.45 1.81 -14.23
C ILE A 64 -11.02 0.51 -13.56
N MET A 65 -11.91 -0.48 -13.57
CA MET A 65 -11.64 -1.81 -13.05
C MET A 65 -10.98 -2.68 -14.13
N VAL A 66 -9.82 -3.23 -13.80
CA VAL A 66 -9.20 -4.34 -14.52
C VAL A 66 -9.82 -5.63 -13.97
N PRO A 67 -10.56 -6.40 -14.77
CA PRO A 67 -11.31 -7.56 -14.29
C PRO A 67 -10.40 -8.78 -14.11
N LEU A 68 -9.51 -8.71 -13.12
CA LEU A 68 -8.67 -9.79 -12.65
C LEU A 68 -8.59 -9.71 -11.13
N THR A 69 -8.72 -10.83 -10.43
CA THR A 69 -8.51 -10.88 -8.97
C THR A 69 -7.04 -10.68 -8.62
N ALA A 70 -6.74 -10.42 -7.34
CA ALA A 70 -5.38 -10.36 -6.85
C ALA A 70 -4.60 -11.65 -7.14
N GLU A 71 -5.24 -12.82 -6.93
CA GLU A 71 -4.65 -14.13 -7.22
C GLU A 71 -4.36 -14.30 -8.70
N GLN A 72 -5.29 -13.95 -9.59
CA GLN A 72 -5.08 -14.01 -11.03
C GLN A 72 -3.92 -13.13 -11.49
N ILE A 73 -3.80 -11.91 -10.96
CA ILE A 73 -2.67 -11.01 -11.28
C ILE A 73 -1.32 -11.64 -10.92
N LEU A 74 -1.27 -12.42 -9.83
CA LEU A 74 -0.04 -13.04 -9.34
C LEU A 74 0.29 -14.38 -10.00
N THR A 75 -0.72 -15.11 -10.49
CA THR A 75 -0.58 -16.50 -10.96
C THR A 75 -0.68 -16.67 -12.47
N LEU A 76 -1.41 -15.78 -13.16
CA LEU A 76 -1.53 -15.83 -14.62
C LEU A 76 -0.20 -15.47 -15.29
N ASN A 77 -0.10 -15.83 -16.58
CA ASN A 77 1.01 -15.39 -17.40
C ASN A 77 1.14 -13.85 -17.34
N PRO A 78 2.32 -13.31 -16.98
CA PRO A 78 2.52 -11.87 -16.84
C PRO A 78 2.15 -11.06 -18.09
N GLN A 79 2.22 -11.68 -19.29
CA GLN A 79 1.81 -11.00 -20.53
C GLN A 79 0.29 -10.80 -20.58
N ILE A 80 -0.52 -11.77 -20.12
CA ILE A 80 -1.98 -11.63 -20.05
C ILE A 80 -2.35 -10.48 -19.13
N VAL A 81 -1.71 -10.40 -17.95
CA VAL A 81 -1.94 -9.31 -16.98
C VAL A 81 -1.54 -7.95 -17.56
N LEU A 82 -0.39 -7.90 -18.24
CA LEU A 82 0.08 -6.68 -18.89
C LEU A 82 -0.89 -6.23 -19.99
N ASP A 83 -1.31 -7.14 -20.88
CA ASP A 83 -2.21 -6.82 -21.98
C ASP A 83 -3.56 -6.33 -21.48
N LYS A 84 -4.10 -6.95 -20.43
CA LYS A 84 -5.34 -6.54 -19.79
C LYS A 84 -5.21 -5.14 -19.14
N THR A 85 -4.06 -4.85 -18.53
CA THR A 85 -3.78 -3.53 -17.93
C THR A 85 -3.61 -2.47 -19.01
N ILE A 86 -2.97 -2.79 -20.15
CA ILE A 86 -2.87 -1.89 -21.30
C ILE A 86 -4.26 -1.60 -21.90
N GLN A 87 -5.14 -2.60 -21.99
CA GLN A 87 -6.52 -2.38 -22.45
C GLN A 87 -7.26 -1.39 -21.53
N ALA A 88 -7.05 -1.48 -20.21
CA ALA A 88 -7.64 -0.53 -19.26
C ALA A 88 -7.04 0.88 -19.40
N ALA A 89 -5.73 0.95 -19.65
CA ALA A 89 -5.04 2.22 -19.91
C ALA A 89 -5.52 2.86 -21.23
N GLN A 90 -5.78 2.05 -22.27
CA GLN A 90 -6.36 2.54 -23.52
C GLN A 90 -7.76 3.10 -23.31
N LEU A 91 -8.63 2.40 -22.56
CA LEU A 91 -9.95 2.92 -22.19
C LEU A 91 -9.83 4.28 -21.45
N ALA A 92 -8.82 4.42 -20.57
CA ALA A 92 -8.55 5.71 -19.93
C ALA A 92 -8.19 6.82 -20.94
N CYS A 93 -7.37 6.50 -21.93
CA CYS A 93 -7.03 7.45 -23.01
C CYS A 93 -8.24 7.86 -23.83
N ASP A 94 -9.14 6.92 -24.16
CA ASP A 94 -10.38 7.19 -24.89
C ASP A 94 -11.33 8.11 -24.09
N LEU A 95 -11.22 8.11 -22.75
CA LEU A 95 -11.94 9.04 -21.87
C LEU A 95 -11.25 10.42 -21.72
N GLY A 96 -10.13 10.63 -22.40
CA GLY A 96 -9.41 11.90 -22.43
C GLY A 96 -8.65 12.25 -21.16
N VAL A 97 -8.06 11.24 -20.48
CA VAL A 97 -7.24 11.47 -19.28
C VAL A 97 -5.83 11.96 -19.61
N ASP A 98 -5.24 12.69 -18.69
CA ASP A 98 -3.89 13.25 -18.78
C ASP A 98 -2.84 12.41 -18.04
N LEU A 99 -3.29 11.59 -17.04
CA LEU A 99 -2.44 10.76 -16.19
C LEU A 99 -3.19 9.47 -15.86
N ILE A 100 -2.45 8.37 -15.69
CA ILE A 100 -2.97 7.06 -15.27
C ILE A 100 -2.28 6.62 -13.99
N GLY A 101 -3.06 6.37 -12.93
CA GLY A 101 -2.59 5.76 -11.68
C GLY A 101 -2.84 4.25 -11.67
N LEU A 102 -1.90 3.49 -11.12
CA LEU A 102 -2.00 2.05 -10.93
C LEU A 102 -2.22 1.72 -9.45
N GLY A 103 -3.25 0.91 -9.16
CA GLY A 103 -3.60 0.49 -7.80
C GLY A 103 -3.11 -0.91 -7.45
N ALA A 104 -2.74 -1.10 -6.19
CA ALA A 104 -2.44 -2.40 -5.59
C ALA A 104 -1.51 -3.29 -6.45
N TYR A 105 -1.93 -4.51 -6.80
CA TYR A 105 -1.13 -5.45 -7.59
C TYR A 105 -0.92 -5.05 -9.05
N LEU A 106 -1.59 -4.02 -9.55
CA LEU A 106 -1.26 -3.43 -10.85
C LEU A 106 0.00 -2.56 -10.79
N SER A 107 0.37 -2.06 -9.61
CA SER A 107 1.56 -1.19 -9.43
C SER A 107 2.86 -1.80 -9.98
N PRO A 108 3.21 -3.08 -9.80
CA PRO A 108 4.41 -3.68 -10.36
C PRO A 108 4.28 -4.07 -11.84
N VAL A 109 3.08 -4.12 -12.40
CA VAL A 109 2.83 -4.58 -13.77
C VAL A 109 3.57 -3.71 -14.79
N GLY A 110 4.09 -4.36 -15.83
CA GLY A 110 4.78 -3.66 -16.92
C GLY A 110 6.00 -2.87 -16.46
N ARG A 111 6.83 -3.45 -15.59
CA ARG A 111 8.00 -2.78 -14.98
C ARG A 111 7.60 -1.49 -14.24
N ARG A 112 6.61 -1.61 -13.36
CA ARG A 112 6.01 -0.48 -12.65
C ARG A 112 5.52 0.63 -13.58
N GLY A 113 4.66 0.25 -14.54
CA GLY A 113 3.99 1.17 -15.43
C GLY A 113 4.79 1.59 -16.68
N VAL A 114 6.11 1.31 -16.78
CA VAL A 114 6.93 1.72 -17.93
C VAL A 114 6.39 1.19 -19.25
N LEU A 115 6.07 -0.11 -19.32
CA LEU A 115 5.56 -0.72 -20.54
C LEU A 115 4.15 -0.24 -20.88
N ILE A 116 3.33 0.01 -19.85
CA ILE A 116 1.97 0.56 -20.00
C ILE A 116 2.06 1.98 -20.58
N SER A 117 2.87 2.84 -19.96
CA SER A 117 3.07 4.23 -20.40
C SER A 117 3.52 4.32 -21.87
N LYS A 118 4.47 3.44 -22.25
CA LYS A 118 4.93 3.35 -23.65
C LYS A 118 3.85 2.90 -24.61
N ALA A 119 3.01 1.92 -24.20
CA ALA A 119 1.96 1.38 -25.07
C ALA A 119 0.85 2.39 -25.37
N VAL A 120 0.50 3.25 -24.39
CA VAL A 120 -0.60 4.22 -24.57
C VAL A 120 -0.11 5.66 -24.77
N ASN A 121 1.20 5.90 -24.79
CA ASN A 121 1.81 7.22 -24.90
C ASN A 121 1.22 8.26 -23.91
N LYS A 122 1.02 7.84 -22.67
CA LYS A 122 0.53 8.67 -21.55
C LYS A 122 1.36 8.45 -20.31
N PRO A 123 1.51 9.47 -19.45
CA PRO A 123 2.16 9.31 -18.15
C PRO A 123 1.42 8.29 -17.29
N VAL A 124 2.21 7.44 -16.60
CA VAL A 124 1.71 6.43 -15.66
C VAL A 124 2.43 6.58 -14.33
N THR A 125 1.70 6.56 -13.21
CA THR A 125 2.29 6.48 -11.87
C THR A 125 1.80 5.24 -11.13
N SER A 126 2.71 4.57 -10.43
CA SER A 126 2.38 3.36 -9.67
C SER A 126 1.88 3.65 -8.25
N GLY A 127 1.92 4.90 -7.81
CA GLY A 127 1.53 5.30 -6.46
C GLY A 127 2.50 4.90 -5.35
N THR A 128 3.63 4.27 -5.70
CA THR A 128 4.54 3.65 -4.72
C THR A 128 5.22 4.68 -3.82
N THR A 129 5.56 5.87 -4.33
CA THR A 129 6.26 6.91 -3.57
C THR A 129 5.43 7.40 -2.39
N TYR A 130 4.16 7.71 -2.61
CA TYR A 130 3.30 8.19 -1.54
C TYR A 130 2.85 7.05 -0.61
N THR A 131 2.73 5.82 -1.12
CA THR A 131 2.50 4.62 -0.29
C THR A 131 3.64 4.41 0.71
N ILE A 132 4.90 4.52 0.28
CA ILE A 132 6.06 4.45 1.18
C ILE A 132 6.01 5.57 2.20
N SER A 133 5.78 6.79 1.75
CA SER A 133 5.74 7.95 2.65
C SER A 133 4.69 7.81 3.74
N THR A 134 3.46 7.47 3.38
CA THR A 134 2.35 7.30 4.34
C THR A 134 2.56 6.09 5.25
N GLY A 135 3.15 5.00 4.74
CA GLY A 135 3.53 3.85 5.56
C GLY A 135 4.56 4.20 6.64
N ILE A 136 5.59 4.97 6.28
CA ILE A 136 6.60 5.45 7.23
C ILE A 136 5.96 6.41 8.26
N GLN A 137 5.13 7.36 7.81
CA GLN A 137 4.43 8.29 8.70
C GLN A 137 3.51 7.56 9.68
N ALA A 138 2.75 6.56 9.19
CA ALA A 138 1.87 5.73 10.04
C ALA A 138 2.70 4.96 11.08
N THR A 139 3.81 4.36 10.67
CA THR A 139 4.73 3.63 11.55
C THR A 139 5.27 4.52 12.67
N ILE A 140 5.78 5.70 12.33
CA ILE A 140 6.35 6.65 13.30
C ILE A 140 5.26 7.16 14.25
N LYS A 141 4.10 7.57 13.71
CA LYS A 141 2.97 8.06 14.51
C LYS A 141 2.45 6.98 15.48
N ALA A 142 2.32 5.73 15.02
CA ALA A 142 1.90 4.61 15.87
C ALA A 142 2.91 4.34 17.00
N ALA A 143 4.20 4.34 16.66
CA ALA A 143 5.28 4.19 17.64
C ALA A 143 5.22 5.29 18.73
N GLN A 144 5.12 6.55 18.32
CA GLN A 144 5.00 7.69 19.23
C GLN A 144 3.75 7.58 20.11
N THR A 145 2.61 7.16 19.57
CA THR A 145 1.34 7.01 20.28
C THR A 145 1.45 6.04 21.47
N ILE A 146 2.25 4.95 21.33
CA ILE A 146 2.46 4.00 22.43
C ILE A 146 3.80 4.17 23.16
N GLY A 147 4.46 5.31 22.95
CA GLY A 147 5.67 5.70 23.70
C GLY A 147 6.96 4.99 23.26
N ILE A 148 7.04 4.54 22.00
CA ILE A 148 8.28 3.98 21.42
C ILE A 148 9.12 5.12 20.87
N LYS A 149 10.38 5.22 21.31
CA LYS A 149 11.40 6.09 20.76
C LYS A 149 12.12 5.36 19.62
N ILE A 150 12.03 5.90 18.42
CA ILE A 150 12.58 5.28 17.20
C ILE A 150 14.09 5.03 17.31
N GLU A 151 14.81 5.96 17.89
CA GLU A 151 16.27 5.91 18.07
C GLU A 151 16.75 4.74 18.95
N ASN A 152 15.85 4.19 19.78
CA ASN A 152 16.16 3.03 20.64
C ASN A 152 15.44 1.75 20.17
N ALA A 153 14.59 1.85 19.14
CA ALA A 153 13.73 0.76 18.72
C ALA A 153 14.47 -0.28 17.86
N LYS A 154 14.11 -1.55 18.08
CA LYS A 154 14.38 -2.62 17.14
C LYS A 154 13.24 -2.67 16.12
N ILE A 155 13.53 -2.34 14.88
CA ILE A 155 12.57 -2.28 13.79
C ILE A 155 12.83 -3.42 12.82
N THR A 156 11.83 -4.26 12.60
CA THR A 156 11.89 -5.34 11.61
C THR A 156 11.14 -4.95 10.35
N ILE A 157 11.74 -5.20 9.18
CA ILE A 157 11.14 -4.95 7.88
C ILE A 157 10.96 -6.29 7.17
N ILE A 158 9.71 -6.72 7.03
CA ILE A 158 9.33 -7.92 6.27
C ILE A 158 9.12 -7.54 4.80
N GLY A 159 9.77 -8.28 3.90
CA GLY A 159 9.83 -7.91 2.48
C GLY A 159 10.91 -6.85 2.20
N ALA A 160 11.97 -6.80 3.01
CA ALA A 160 13.01 -5.77 2.97
C ALA A 160 13.69 -5.60 1.61
N THR A 161 13.80 -6.65 0.79
CA THR A 161 14.42 -6.58 -0.55
C THR A 161 13.47 -6.11 -1.66
N GLY A 162 12.19 -5.89 -1.35
CA GLY A 162 11.22 -5.26 -2.23
C GLY A 162 11.42 -3.74 -2.30
N SER A 163 10.84 -3.09 -3.32
CA SER A 163 11.02 -1.63 -3.51
C SER A 163 10.55 -0.79 -2.31
N ILE A 164 9.41 -1.16 -1.71
CA ILE A 164 8.87 -0.47 -0.52
C ILE A 164 9.76 -0.74 0.68
N GLY A 165 10.04 -2.02 0.98
CA GLY A 165 10.85 -2.42 2.14
C GLY A 165 12.27 -1.86 2.11
N LYS A 166 12.93 -1.92 0.95
CA LYS A 166 14.27 -1.34 0.74
C LYS A 166 14.27 0.18 1.01
N THR A 167 13.26 0.90 0.54
CA THR A 167 13.15 2.34 0.75
C THR A 167 12.83 2.67 2.21
N CYS A 168 11.96 1.90 2.87
CA CYS A 168 11.72 2.03 4.32
C CYS A 168 13.00 1.78 5.13
N ALA A 169 13.77 0.75 4.78
CA ALA A 169 15.05 0.46 5.43
C ALA A 169 16.05 1.61 5.27
N LYS A 170 16.22 2.13 4.06
CA LYS A 170 17.07 3.30 3.79
C LYS A 170 16.62 4.54 4.58
N TYR A 171 15.30 4.79 4.68
CA TYR A 171 14.76 5.92 5.45
C TYR A 171 15.03 5.81 6.96
N LEU A 172 14.92 4.60 7.52
CA LEU A 172 15.10 4.35 8.95
C LEU A 172 16.57 4.20 9.35
N MET A 173 17.49 4.01 8.39
CA MET A 173 18.92 3.93 8.63
C MET A 173 19.44 5.24 9.22
N GLY A 174 20.23 5.15 10.29
CA GLY A 174 20.72 6.28 11.08
C GLY A 174 19.69 6.89 12.06
N LYS A 175 18.43 6.43 12.01
CA LYS A 175 17.35 6.90 12.90
C LYS A 175 16.89 5.84 13.89
N ALA A 176 16.92 4.57 13.52
CA ALA A 176 16.54 3.44 14.38
C ALA A 176 17.74 2.94 15.18
N GLY A 177 17.50 2.36 16.37
CA GLY A 177 18.54 1.68 17.14
C GLY A 177 19.06 0.42 16.46
N GLN A 178 18.12 -0.37 15.90
CA GLN A 178 18.43 -1.61 15.18
C GLN A 178 17.44 -1.83 14.05
N LEU A 179 17.93 -2.31 12.90
CA LEU A 179 17.12 -2.80 11.79
C LEU A 179 17.31 -4.30 11.63
N VAL A 180 16.21 -5.04 11.51
CA VAL A 180 16.20 -6.44 11.09
C VAL A 180 15.56 -6.53 9.71
N LEU A 181 16.33 -6.94 8.73
CA LEU A 181 15.88 -7.10 7.35
C LEU A 181 15.42 -8.53 7.14
N SER A 182 14.17 -8.73 6.71
CA SER A 182 13.67 -10.08 6.42
C SER A 182 13.15 -10.20 5.00
N ALA A 183 13.68 -11.22 4.29
CA ALA A 183 13.24 -11.62 2.96
C ALA A 183 13.74 -13.04 2.66
N ARG A 184 13.17 -13.69 1.63
CA ARG A 184 13.46 -15.08 1.27
C ARG A 184 14.86 -15.32 0.71
N ASN A 185 15.45 -14.35 0.04
CA ASN A 185 16.75 -14.47 -0.62
C ASN A 185 17.87 -13.87 0.26
N PRO A 186 18.78 -14.71 0.81
CA PRO A 186 19.85 -14.25 1.71
C PRO A 186 20.90 -13.37 1.00
N GLU A 187 21.19 -13.62 -0.27
CA GLU A 187 22.18 -12.84 -1.02
C GLU A 187 21.68 -11.39 -1.20
N ARG A 188 20.40 -11.23 -1.58
CA ARG A 188 19.79 -9.89 -1.70
C ARG A 188 19.70 -9.17 -0.36
N LEU A 189 19.50 -9.89 0.74
CA LEU A 189 19.53 -9.31 2.09
C LEU A 189 20.92 -8.79 2.44
N ASN A 190 21.97 -9.57 2.16
CA ASN A 190 23.35 -9.15 2.44
C ASN A 190 23.76 -7.94 1.59
N ILE A 191 23.43 -7.93 0.30
CA ILE A 191 23.65 -6.76 -0.56
C ILE A 191 22.96 -5.51 0.02
N LEU A 192 21.70 -5.65 0.44
CA LEU A 192 20.98 -4.52 1.04
C LEU A 192 21.60 -4.08 2.37
N LYS A 193 22.03 -5.02 3.22
CA LYS A 193 22.73 -4.72 4.47
C LYS A 193 23.99 -3.89 4.19
N ASP A 194 24.84 -4.35 3.26
CA ASP A 194 26.07 -3.66 2.89
C ASP A 194 25.80 -2.22 2.38
N GLU A 195 24.75 -2.05 1.53
CA GLU A 195 24.31 -0.73 1.09
C GLU A 195 23.88 0.17 2.26
N LEU A 196 23.17 -0.39 3.26
CA LEU A 196 22.69 0.38 4.42
C LEU A 196 23.83 0.78 5.36
N GLU A 197 24.78 -0.11 5.62
CA GLU A 197 25.93 0.15 6.49
C GLU A 197 26.84 1.25 5.93
N GLN A 198 26.83 1.48 4.60
CA GLN A 198 27.49 2.63 3.96
C GLN A 198 26.76 3.97 4.21
N ILE A 199 25.45 3.95 4.51
CA ILE A 199 24.68 5.17 4.78
C ILE A 199 24.95 5.69 6.20
N SER A 200 25.02 4.79 7.20
CA SER A 200 25.24 5.14 8.60
C SER A 200 25.73 3.95 9.40
N SER A 201 26.64 4.19 10.32
CA SER A 201 27.11 3.21 11.32
C SER A 201 26.29 3.23 12.64
N ASN A 202 25.36 4.18 12.79
CA ASN A 202 24.64 4.38 14.05
C ASN A 202 23.47 3.40 14.27
N THR A 203 23.11 2.63 13.25
CA THR A 203 22.04 1.65 13.31
C THR A 203 22.60 0.24 13.06
N LYS A 204 22.45 -0.66 14.02
CA LYS A 204 22.83 -2.06 13.82
C LYS A 204 21.90 -2.74 12.81
N VAL A 205 22.45 -3.42 11.80
CA VAL A 205 21.66 -4.13 10.77
C VAL A 205 21.87 -5.63 10.87
N GLU A 206 20.76 -6.36 10.96
CA GLU A 206 20.73 -7.84 10.97
C GLU A 206 19.86 -8.36 9.82
N CYS A 207 20.17 -9.55 9.31
CA CYS A 207 19.39 -10.22 8.26
C CYS A 207 18.78 -11.53 8.81
N ASN A 208 17.55 -11.82 8.41
CA ASN A 208 16.88 -13.07 8.76
C ASN A 208 15.96 -13.53 7.61
N THR A 209 16.12 -14.77 7.17
CA THR A 209 15.30 -15.33 6.08
C THR A 209 13.97 -15.92 6.57
N VAL A 210 13.80 -16.11 7.87
CA VAL A 210 12.58 -16.63 8.49
C VAL A 210 11.82 -15.49 9.14
N ALA A 211 10.69 -15.09 8.55
CA ALA A 211 9.91 -13.94 8.99
C ALA A 211 9.49 -14.03 10.47
N ARG A 212 9.04 -15.21 10.93
CA ARG A 212 8.63 -15.47 12.32
C ARG A 212 9.77 -15.25 13.31
N ASP A 213 11.00 -15.61 12.95
CA ASP A 213 12.16 -15.39 13.83
C ASP A 213 12.61 -13.93 13.80
N ALA A 214 12.47 -13.27 12.65
CA ALA A 214 12.83 -11.86 12.49
C ALA A 214 12.02 -10.93 13.39
N VAL A 215 10.73 -11.23 13.62
CA VAL A 215 9.84 -10.38 14.42
C VAL A 215 9.99 -10.57 15.93
N LYS A 216 10.72 -11.60 16.37
CA LYS A 216 10.99 -11.81 17.80
C LYS A 216 11.70 -10.61 18.42
N ASN A 217 11.20 -10.14 19.55
CA ASN A 217 11.73 -8.98 20.28
C ASN A 217 11.71 -7.64 19.48
N SER A 218 10.93 -7.54 18.41
CA SER A 218 10.76 -6.28 17.69
C SER A 218 9.88 -5.31 18.47
N ASP A 219 10.24 -4.04 18.44
CA ASP A 219 9.38 -2.96 18.93
C ASP A 219 8.41 -2.52 17.84
N ILE A 220 8.89 -2.55 16.61
CA ILE A 220 8.13 -2.12 15.43
C ILE A 220 8.37 -3.16 14.32
N VAL A 221 7.32 -3.51 13.61
CA VAL A 221 7.40 -4.33 12.39
C VAL A 221 6.72 -3.59 11.25
N VAL A 222 7.42 -3.44 10.13
CA VAL A 222 6.88 -2.95 8.87
C VAL A 222 6.73 -4.12 7.92
N ILE A 223 5.52 -4.36 7.43
CA ILE A 223 5.25 -5.44 6.46
C ILE A 223 5.01 -4.81 5.08
N SER A 224 5.80 -5.23 4.09
CA SER A 224 5.77 -4.69 2.73
C SER A 224 6.03 -5.78 1.69
N THR A 225 5.31 -6.89 1.80
CA THR A 225 5.47 -8.03 0.90
C THR A 225 4.31 -8.14 -0.09
N SER A 226 4.56 -8.70 -1.26
CA SER A 226 3.56 -9.04 -2.27
C SER A 226 3.04 -10.48 -2.13
N CYS A 227 3.26 -11.12 -0.98
CA CYS A 227 2.73 -12.45 -0.74
C CYS A 227 1.20 -12.39 -0.63
N PRO A 228 0.44 -13.20 -1.37
CA PRO A 228 -1.02 -13.17 -1.34
C PRO A 228 -1.61 -13.84 -0.10
N SER A 229 -0.80 -14.63 0.63
CA SER A 229 -1.22 -15.38 1.82
C SER A 229 -0.66 -14.76 3.10
N THR A 230 -1.36 -15.00 4.20
CA THR A 230 -0.89 -14.68 5.55
C THR A 230 0.45 -15.38 5.83
N ILE A 231 1.46 -14.61 6.21
CA ILE A 231 2.81 -15.13 6.54
C ILE A 231 3.14 -15.08 8.03
N LEU A 232 2.40 -14.27 8.79
CA LEU A 232 2.57 -14.09 10.22
C LEU A 232 1.20 -14.09 10.92
N ASN A 233 1.16 -14.71 12.10
CA ASN A 233 0.02 -14.66 12.99
C ASN A 233 0.25 -13.59 14.06
N ILE A 234 -0.83 -13.08 14.67
CA ILE A 234 -0.71 -12.08 15.74
C ILE A 234 0.12 -12.61 16.93
N SER A 235 0.09 -13.92 17.17
CA SER A 235 0.86 -14.59 18.22
C SER A 235 2.39 -14.55 18.00
N ASP A 236 2.84 -14.32 16.77
CA ASP A 236 4.26 -14.24 16.44
C ASP A 236 4.91 -12.93 16.94
N PHE A 237 4.09 -11.87 17.14
CA PHE A 237 4.60 -10.57 17.56
C PHE A 237 4.71 -10.45 19.08
N PRO A 238 5.68 -9.70 19.60
CA PRO A 238 5.75 -9.37 21.02
C PRO A 238 4.57 -8.49 21.49
N GLU A 239 4.16 -8.63 22.74
CA GLU A 239 3.21 -7.70 23.40
C GLU A 239 3.72 -6.26 23.31
N GLY A 240 2.83 -5.31 23.11
CA GLY A 240 3.19 -3.88 23.00
C GLY A 240 4.01 -3.53 21.78
N CYS A 241 4.02 -4.39 20.74
CA CYS A 241 4.65 -4.12 19.45
C CYS A 241 3.73 -3.28 18.56
N VAL A 242 4.32 -2.43 17.70
CA VAL A 242 3.63 -1.80 16.57
C VAL A 242 3.86 -2.63 15.32
N VAL A 243 2.80 -2.94 14.60
CA VAL A 243 2.87 -3.58 13.28
C VAL A 243 2.18 -2.69 12.25
N CYS A 244 2.94 -2.13 11.33
CA CYS A 244 2.41 -1.39 10.18
C CYS A 244 2.40 -2.30 8.96
N ASP A 245 1.22 -2.75 8.54
CA ASP A 245 1.07 -3.55 7.32
C ASP A 245 0.72 -2.63 6.15
N ILE A 246 1.69 -2.46 5.24
CA ILE A 246 1.54 -1.67 4.01
C ILE A 246 1.06 -2.59 2.87
N SER A 247 1.06 -3.90 3.11
CA SER A 247 0.67 -4.88 2.10
C SER A 247 -0.84 -4.85 1.88
N VAL A 248 -1.25 -5.09 0.67
CA VAL A 248 -2.66 -5.21 0.32
C VAL A 248 -2.79 -6.40 -0.66
N PRO A 249 -3.49 -7.49 -0.27
CA PRO A 249 -4.17 -7.72 1.02
C PRO A 249 -3.17 -7.81 2.20
N HIS A 250 -3.73 -7.68 3.43
CA HIS A 250 -2.93 -7.78 4.64
C HIS A 250 -2.27 -9.15 4.79
N ASN A 251 -1.05 -9.14 5.29
CA ASN A 251 -0.26 -10.36 5.52
C ASN A 251 -0.39 -10.92 6.94
N ILE A 252 -1.30 -10.35 7.74
CA ILE A 252 -1.67 -10.78 9.10
C ILE A 252 -3.14 -11.20 9.09
N SER A 253 -3.48 -12.30 9.80
CA SER A 253 -4.88 -12.70 9.97
C SER A 253 -5.63 -11.75 10.90
N ALA A 254 -6.81 -11.30 10.46
CA ALA A 254 -7.72 -10.48 11.25
C ALA A 254 -8.37 -11.25 12.41
N ASP A 255 -8.57 -12.57 12.26
CA ASP A 255 -9.28 -13.41 13.24
C ASP A 255 -8.57 -13.49 14.59
N ASP A 256 -7.28 -13.20 14.62
CA ASP A 256 -6.44 -13.28 15.80
C ASP A 256 -6.08 -11.90 16.40
N ALA A 257 -6.42 -10.80 15.75
CA ALA A 257 -5.97 -9.45 16.13
C ALA A 257 -6.38 -9.05 17.57
N SER A 258 -7.50 -9.59 18.09
CA SER A 258 -7.97 -9.32 19.46
C SER A 258 -7.31 -10.20 20.53
N LYS A 259 -6.54 -11.21 20.14
CA LYS A 259 -5.97 -12.19 21.07
C LYS A 259 -4.67 -11.74 21.74
N LYS A 260 -4.11 -10.62 21.30
CA LYS A 260 -2.83 -10.11 21.80
C LYS A 260 -2.77 -8.59 21.75
N ASP A 261 -2.09 -7.99 22.72
CA ASP A 261 -1.93 -6.54 22.82
C ASP A 261 -0.81 -6.04 21.87
N VAL A 262 -1.13 -6.01 20.58
CA VAL A 262 -0.28 -5.54 19.49
C VAL A 262 -1.02 -4.43 18.73
N LEU A 263 -0.36 -3.31 18.48
CA LEU A 263 -0.94 -2.22 17.68
C LEU A 263 -0.73 -2.51 16.20
N VAL A 264 -1.70 -3.15 15.56
CA VAL A 264 -1.71 -3.33 14.11
C VAL A 264 -2.30 -2.08 13.46
N VAL A 265 -1.60 -1.54 12.47
CA VAL A 265 -2.01 -0.34 11.72
C VAL A 265 -2.00 -0.64 10.23
N ASP A 266 -3.12 -0.37 9.57
CA ASP A 266 -3.23 -0.43 8.11
C ASP A 266 -2.39 0.70 7.51
N GLY A 267 -1.31 0.37 6.81
CA GLY A 267 -0.45 1.35 6.14
C GLY A 267 -1.05 1.86 4.83
N GLY A 268 -0.65 3.07 4.43
CA GLY A 268 -1.04 3.60 3.11
C GLY A 268 -2.49 4.10 3.01
N ILE A 269 -3.12 4.46 4.13
CA ILE A 269 -4.47 5.03 4.17
C ILE A 269 -4.41 6.54 4.39
N VAL A 270 -5.12 7.29 3.55
CA VAL A 270 -5.04 8.75 3.44
C VAL A 270 -6.42 9.37 3.59
N GLN A 271 -6.51 10.44 4.39
CA GLN A 271 -7.67 11.30 4.48
C GLN A 271 -7.62 12.31 3.33
N PHE A 272 -8.64 12.30 2.49
CA PHE A 272 -8.82 13.26 1.40
C PHE A 272 -9.33 14.61 1.94
N PRO A 273 -9.01 15.73 1.27
CA PRO A 273 -9.48 17.06 1.66
C PRO A 273 -10.99 17.28 1.42
N CYS A 274 -11.66 16.36 0.74
CA CYS A 274 -13.09 16.43 0.41
C CYS A 274 -13.79 15.09 0.70
N PRO A 275 -15.12 15.10 0.84
CA PRO A 275 -15.88 13.91 1.21
C PRO A 275 -16.16 12.97 0.01
N VAL A 276 -15.12 12.65 -0.76
CA VAL A 276 -15.21 11.68 -1.87
C VAL A 276 -15.58 10.28 -1.34
N ASP A 277 -16.32 9.52 -2.13
CA ASP A 277 -16.82 8.20 -1.74
C ASP A 277 -16.22 7.08 -2.61
N PHE A 278 -15.34 6.30 -2.00
CA PHE A 278 -14.73 5.11 -2.59
C PHE A 278 -15.22 3.82 -1.91
N ASN A 279 -16.51 3.72 -1.56
CA ASN A 279 -17.08 2.58 -0.86
C ASN A 279 -16.88 1.25 -1.60
N TYR A 280 -16.84 1.26 -2.92
CA TYR A 280 -16.52 0.10 -3.77
C TYR A 280 -15.06 -0.37 -3.65
N LEU A 281 -14.17 0.40 -2.99
CA LEU A 281 -12.83 -0.03 -2.58
C LEU A 281 -12.81 -0.47 -1.10
N ALA A 282 -13.95 -0.71 -0.48
CA ALA A 282 -14.12 -1.02 0.94
C ALA A 282 -13.54 0.07 1.88
N LEU A 283 -13.58 1.34 1.45
CA LEU A 283 -13.11 2.49 2.20
C LEU A 283 -14.27 3.33 2.73
N THR A 284 -14.07 4.00 3.84
CA THR A 284 -15.03 4.97 4.37
C THR A 284 -14.96 6.28 3.59
N LYS A 285 -16.07 7.02 3.56
CA LYS A 285 -16.16 8.31 2.89
C LYS A 285 -15.04 9.27 3.31
N GLY A 286 -14.44 9.93 2.34
CA GLY A 286 -13.32 10.86 2.55
C GLY A 286 -11.95 10.18 2.76
N VAL A 287 -11.87 8.86 2.63
CA VAL A 287 -10.62 8.10 2.80
C VAL A 287 -10.26 7.39 1.49
N GLY A 288 -8.98 7.34 1.17
CA GLY A 288 -8.46 6.64 -0.01
C GLY A 288 -7.12 5.96 0.26
N TYR A 289 -6.72 5.10 -0.68
CA TYR A 289 -5.38 4.51 -0.68
C TYR A 289 -4.33 5.52 -1.14
N ALA A 290 -3.13 5.44 -0.60
CA ALA A 290 -2.02 6.33 -0.96
C ALA A 290 -1.65 6.30 -2.45
N CYS A 291 -1.76 5.14 -3.11
CA CYS A 291 -1.51 5.03 -4.55
C CYS A 291 -2.53 5.84 -5.39
N LEU A 292 -3.81 5.84 -5.00
CA LEU A 292 -4.83 6.70 -5.60
C LEU A 292 -4.55 8.18 -5.27
N SER A 293 -4.17 8.46 -4.03
CA SER A 293 -3.86 9.82 -3.58
C SER A 293 -2.68 10.41 -4.34
N GLU A 294 -1.62 9.63 -4.65
CA GLU A 294 -0.49 10.10 -5.44
C GLU A 294 -0.94 10.60 -6.83
N ALA A 295 -1.70 9.78 -7.56
CA ALA A 295 -2.23 10.18 -8.87
C ALA A 295 -3.14 11.41 -8.77
N THR A 296 -3.96 11.49 -7.71
CA THR A 296 -4.84 12.64 -7.44
C THR A 296 -4.04 13.90 -7.17
N ILE A 297 -3.02 13.84 -6.31
CA ILE A 297 -2.16 14.98 -5.94
C ILE A 297 -1.44 15.51 -7.18
N LEU A 298 -0.86 14.64 -8.00
CA LEU A 298 -0.20 15.01 -9.25
C LEU A 298 -1.18 15.70 -10.22
N ALA A 299 -2.39 15.16 -10.35
CA ALA A 299 -3.42 15.75 -11.21
C ALA A 299 -3.90 17.11 -10.71
N LEU A 300 -4.11 17.30 -9.40
CA LEU A 300 -4.45 18.56 -8.76
C LEU A 300 -3.37 19.63 -8.99
N GLU A 301 -2.10 19.24 -8.90
CA GLU A 301 -0.96 20.11 -9.18
C GLU A 301 -0.82 20.40 -10.69
N GLY A 302 -1.40 19.55 -11.55
CA GLY A 302 -1.26 19.65 -13.01
C GLY A 302 0.06 19.07 -13.52
N ARG A 303 0.65 18.16 -12.74
CA ARG A 303 1.87 17.45 -13.09
C ARG A 303 1.52 16.12 -13.74
N PHE A 304 1.47 16.12 -15.04
CA PHE A 304 1.16 14.93 -15.84
C PHE A 304 2.45 14.25 -16.28
N GLU A 305 3.07 13.52 -15.34
CA GLU A 305 4.34 12.83 -15.53
C GLU A 305 4.35 11.44 -14.91
N SER A 306 5.23 10.59 -15.38
CA SER A 306 5.47 9.24 -14.82
C SER A 306 6.27 9.34 -13.52
N PHE A 307 5.62 9.72 -12.42
CA PHE A 307 6.28 10.08 -11.16
C PHE A 307 6.89 8.86 -10.44
N SER A 308 6.08 7.85 -10.09
CA SER A 308 6.52 6.59 -9.45
C SER A 308 6.66 5.47 -10.47
N CYS A 309 7.23 5.72 -11.63
CA CYS A 309 7.33 4.76 -12.73
C CYS A 309 8.74 4.18 -12.83
N GLY A 310 8.87 2.87 -13.04
CA GLY A 310 10.18 2.22 -13.23
C GLY A 310 11.08 2.24 -11.99
N GLY A 311 12.35 2.33 -12.16
CA GLY A 311 13.51 2.46 -11.27
C GLY A 311 13.37 2.46 -9.73
N GLU A 312 14.41 2.85 -9.03
CA GLU A 312 14.39 3.08 -7.58
C GLU A 312 13.66 4.39 -7.25
N ILE A 313 13.00 4.39 -6.08
CA ILE A 313 12.33 5.59 -5.57
C ILE A 313 13.34 6.41 -4.78
N SER A 314 13.55 7.65 -5.18
CA SER A 314 14.45 8.57 -4.48
C SER A 314 13.76 9.22 -3.26
N PHE A 315 14.56 9.62 -2.26
CA PHE A 315 14.06 10.37 -1.11
C PHE A 315 13.51 11.73 -1.51
N ASP A 316 14.10 12.37 -2.51
CA ASP A 316 13.61 13.68 -2.99
C ASP A 316 12.16 13.59 -3.48
N LYS A 317 11.80 12.52 -4.19
CA LYS A 317 10.41 12.28 -4.60
C LYS A 317 9.47 12.05 -3.42
N ILE A 318 9.95 11.40 -2.34
CA ILE A 318 9.16 11.22 -1.11
C ILE A 318 8.92 12.59 -0.44
N LEU A 319 9.94 13.42 -0.33
CA LEU A 319 9.80 14.77 0.24
C LEU A 319 8.90 15.65 -0.62
N GLU A 320 9.04 15.54 -1.93
CA GLU A 320 8.27 16.30 -2.90
C GLU A 320 6.78 15.95 -2.84
N ILE A 321 6.43 14.65 -2.90
CA ILE A 321 5.00 14.25 -2.85
C ILE A 321 4.36 14.62 -1.51
N ASN A 322 5.12 14.62 -0.41
CA ASN A 322 4.61 15.07 0.89
C ASN A 322 4.27 16.56 0.89
N LYS A 323 5.16 17.40 0.35
CA LYS A 323 4.89 18.85 0.22
C LYS A 323 3.65 19.11 -0.63
N LEU A 324 3.47 18.37 -1.72
CA LEU A 324 2.30 18.49 -2.57
C LEU A 324 1.03 17.98 -1.87
N ALA A 325 1.13 16.88 -1.12
CA ALA A 325 0.02 16.35 -0.32
C ALA A 325 -0.45 17.37 0.71
N ASP A 326 0.47 17.94 1.48
CA ASP A 326 0.18 18.98 2.48
C ASP A 326 -0.45 20.21 1.81
N LYS A 327 0.09 20.67 0.68
CA LYS A 327 -0.44 21.79 -0.11
C LYS A 327 -1.89 21.59 -0.50
N HIS A 328 -2.26 20.39 -0.94
CA HIS A 328 -3.61 20.05 -1.38
C HIS A 328 -4.53 19.60 -0.24
N GLY A 329 -4.02 19.47 1.00
CA GLY A 329 -4.80 19.15 2.20
C GLY A 329 -5.01 17.65 2.45
N PHE A 330 -4.20 16.79 1.83
CA PHE A 330 -4.17 15.35 2.15
C PHE A 330 -3.46 15.12 3.48
N LYS A 331 -3.97 14.19 4.28
CA LYS A 331 -3.43 13.88 5.61
C LYS A 331 -3.39 12.37 5.82
N LEU A 332 -2.51 11.92 6.71
CA LEU A 332 -2.58 10.55 7.20
C LEU A 332 -3.94 10.33 7.86
N ALA A 333 -4.65 9.25 7.48
CA ALA A 333 -5.91 8.90 8.10
C ALA A 333 -5.72 8.49 9.57
N ASN A 334 -6.81 8.43 10.34
CA ASN A 334 -6.81 7.83 11.66
C ASN A 334 -6.40 6.37 11.56
N PHE A 335 -5.75 5.84 12.61
CA PHE A 335 -5.35 4.45 12.63
C PHE A 335 -6.54 3.53 12.43
N LYS A 336 -6.40 2.66 11.46
CA LYS A 336 -7.29 1.54 11.24
C LYS A 336 -6.49 0.25 11.44
N SER A 337 -7.15 -0.74 11.98
CA SER A 337 -6.67 -2.09 12.10
C SER A 337 -7.70 -2.99 11.44
N PHE A 338 -7.31 -3.63 10.34
CA PHE A 338 -8.22 -4.44 9.51
C PHE A 338 -9.51 -3.68 9.10
N GLY A 339 -9.35 -2.42 8.69
CA GLY A 339 -10.44 -1.54 8.27
C GLY A 339 -11.26 -0.91 9.40
N LYS A 340 -11.08 -1.31 10.67
CA LYS A 340 -11.77 -0.75 11.85
C LYS A 340 -10.90 0.32 12.51
N VAL A 341 -11.53 1.41 12.96
CA VAL A 341 -10.82 2.47 13.71
C VAL A 341 -10.30 1.92 15.03
N VAL A 342 -9.04 2.19 15.34
CA VAL A 342 -8.42 1.83 16.63
C VAL A 342 -8.89 2.85 17.68
N ASP A 343 -9.54 2.38 18.74
CA ASP A 343 -10.03 3.19 19.83
C ASP A 343 -8.97 3.46 20.92
N ASN A 344 -9.26 4.41 21.80
CA ASN A 344 -8.34 4.79 22.87
C ASN A 344 -8.13 3.67 23.89
N ASP A 345 -9.16 2.87 24.19
CA ASP A 345 -9.06 1.77 25.16
C ASP A 345 -8.07 0.70 24.66
N THR A 346 -8.09 0.41 23.37
CA THR A 346 -7.11 -0.47 22.72
C THR A 346 -5.69 0.09 22.83
N ILE A 347 -5.51 1.39 22.60
CA ILE A 347 -4.20 2.05 22.71
C ILE A 347 -3.69 1.98 24.16
N GLU A 348 -4.52 2.28 25.17
CA GLU A 348 -4.14 2.22 26.58
C GLU A 348 -3.75 0.80 27.02
N ARG A 349 -4.50 -0.21 26.59
CA ARG A 349 -4.20 -1.62 26.85
C ARG A 349 -2.83 -2.01 26.29
N ILE A 350 -2.52 -1.60 25.07
CA ILE A 350 -1.23 -1.89 24.41
C ILE A 350 -0.08 -1.14 25.12
N ILE A 351 -0.29 0.10 25.54
CA ILE A 351 0.70 0.84 26.34
C ILE A 351 1.03 0.11 27.65
N LYS A 352 0.01 -0.42 28.33
CA LYS A 352 0.19 -1.20 29.56
C LYS A 352 0.95 -2.49 29.30
N ALA A 353 0.59 -3.25 28.27
CA ALA A 353 1.28 -4.47 27.88
C ALA A 353 2.77 -4.21 27.57
N ARG A 354 3.06 -3.10 26.86
CA ARG A 354 4.44 -2.70 26.57
C ARG A 354 5.26 -2.40 27.85
N LYS A 355 4.67 -1.71 28.83
CA LYS A 355 5.36 -1.43 30.11
C LYS A 355 5.72 -2.73 30.86
N ASN A 356 4.88 -3.75 30.76
CA ASN A 356 5.10 -5.04 31.41
C ASN A 356 6.16 -5.91 30.71
N ARG A 357 6.46 -5.61 29.42
CA ARG A 357 7.48 -6.32 28.63
C ARG A 357 8.92 -5.94 29.01
N LYS A 358 9.13 -4.79 29.63
CA LYS A 358 10.45 -4.31 30.11
C LYS A 358 10.84 -5.01 31.37
#